data_b4d1a7f07ec11b184f47a195a679dc1e
#
_entry.id   b4d1a7f07ec11b184f47a195a679dc1e
#
_cell.length_a   1.000
_cell.length_b   1.000
_cell.length_c   1.000
_cell.angle_alpha   90.00
_cell.angle_beta   90.00
_cell.angle_gamma   90.00
#
_symmetry.space_group_name_H-M   'P 1'
#
loop_
_entity.id
_entity.type
_entity.pdbx_description
1 polymer ?
#
loop_
_entity_poly.entity_id
_entity_poly.type
_entity_poly.pdbx_seq_one_letter_code
_entity_poly.pdbx_strand_id
1 'polypeptide(L)'
;MRKLTLALAFGVLSAPAFAPAMADGITIEVAGVANGTISIDLLEDVAPEHVEQITALASEGFYDGVYFHRVIDGFMAQTGDGEFAKAEGGNLRRAGMGGSEMPDLNAEFSDIPYERGIVGMARSQNPNSANSQFFIMFDEAQFLNGQYTVVGRVTSGMEIVDKIKKGRGQNGAVTGEPDQMVKVTVTE
;
A
#
# COMPACT_ATOMS: atom_id res chain seq x y z
N MET A 1 53.41 -46.34 34.13
CA MET A 1 53.41 -45.28 33.16
C MET A 1 51.98 -45.19 32.58
N ARG A 2 51.13 -44.22 33.10
CA ARG A 2 49.75 -44.02 32.63
C ARG A 2 49.77 -42.94 31.57
N LYS A 3 49.31 -43.29 30.35
CA LYS A 3 49.14 -42.33 29.25
C LYS A 3 47.79 -41.62 29.42
N LEU A 4 47.87 -40.31 29.61
CA LEU A 4 46.70 -39.43 29.67
C LEU A 4 46.32 -39.05 28.22
N THR A 5 45.15 -39.47 27.76
CA THR A 5 44.63 -39.10 26.44
C THR A 5 43.72 -37.87 26.64
N LEU A 6 44.16 -36.74 26.06
CA LEU A 6 43.40 -35.50 26.09
C LEU A 6 42.42 -35.48 24.90
N ALA A 7 41.12 -35.55 25.20
CA ALA A 7 40.08 -35.42 24.18
C ALA A 7 39.77 -33.93 23.97
N LEU A 8 40.07 -33.40 22.77
CA LEU A 8 39.63 -32.07 22.33
C LEU A 8 38.18 -32.17 21.89
N ALA A 9 37.26 -31.52 22.60
CA ALA A 9 35.88 -31.32 22.18
C ALA A 9 35.84 -30.11 21.28
N PHE A 10 35.57 -30.30 19.99
CA PHE A 10 35.23 -29.24 19.05
C PHE A 10 33.75 -28.81 19.28
N GLY A 11 33.52 -27.68 19.93
CA GLY A 11 32.21 -27.05 20.02
C GLY A 11 31.87 -26.42 18.66
N VAL A 12 30.88 -26.96 17.95
CA VAL A 12 30.32 -26.34 16.77
C VAL A 12 29.47 -25.18 17.22
N LEU A 13 29.95 -23.95 17.00
CA LEU A 13 29.19 -22.73 17.21
C LEU A 13 28.16 -22.62 16.04
N SER A 14 26.92 -22.98 16.30
CA SER A 14 25.82 -22.75 15.37
C SER A 14 25.51 -21.26 15.37
N ALA A 15 25.85 -20.57 14.28
CA ALA A 15 25.38 -19.18 14.06
C ALA A 15 23.86 -19.20 13.80
N PRO A 16 23.08 -18.28 14.40
CA PRO A 16 21.67 -18.15 14.05
C PRO A 16 21.57 -17.77 12.57
N ALA A 17 20.88 -18.59 11.80
CA ALA A 17 20.47 -18.20 10.46
C ALA A 17 19.41 -17.12 10.60
N PHE A 18 19.76 -15.87 10.28
CA PHE A 18 18.78 -14.84 10.03
C PHE A 18 18.01 -15.26 8.78
N ALA A 19 16.77 -15.70 8.95
CA ALA A 19 15.83 -15.74 7.84
C ALA A 19 15.69 -14.29 7.34
N PRO A 20 15.73 -14.04 6.01
CA PRO A 20 15.37 -12.72 5.52
C PRO A 20 13.96 -12.43 6.03
N ALA A 21 13.79 -11.25 6.66
CA ALA A 21 12.44 -10.75 6.98
C ALA A 21 11.67 -10.73 5.65
N MET A 22 10.60 -11.49 5.57
CA MET A 22 9.69 -11.42 4.43
C MET A 22 9.07 -10.02 4.52
N ALA A 23 9.25 -9.23 3.49
CA ALA A 23 8.66 -7.90 3.45
C ALA A 23 7.14 -8.05 3.55
N ASP A 24 6.54 -7.39 4.53
CA ASP A 24 5.09 -7.37 4.69
C ASP A 24 4.48 -6.73 3.44
N GLY A 25 3.55 -7.44 2.85
CA GLY A 25 2.86 -7.00 1.66
C GLY A 25 1.35 -7.00 1.85
N ILE A 26 0.63 -6.51 0.86
CA ILE A 26 -0.82 -6.68 0.76
C ILE A 26 -1.22 -7.21 -0.60
N THR A 27 -2.27 -8.01 -0.59
CA THR A 27 -2.95 -8.49 -1.80
C THR A 27 -4.34 -7.89 -1.85
N ILE A 28 -4.68 -7.27 -2.99
CA ILE A 28 -5.96 -6.60 -3.22
C ILE A 28 -6.74 -7.38 -4.29
N GLU A 29 -7.89 -7.94 -3.92
CA GLU A 29 -8.85 -8.48 -4.87
C GLU A 29 -9.72 -7.35 -5.42
N VAL A 30 -9.66 -7.12 -6.73
CA VAL A 30 -10.40 -6.04 -7.41
C VAL A 30 -11.58 -6.62 -8.17
N ALA A 31 -12.74 -5.95 -8.08
CA ALA A 31 -13.92 -6.25 -8.89
C ALA A 31 -14.59 -4.99 -9.43
N GLY A 32 -15.16 -5.11 -10.63
CA GLY A 32 -15.83 -4.06 -11.36
C GLY A 32 -15.53 -4.15 -12.85
N VAL A 33 -15.09 -3.09 -13.47
CA VAL A 33 -14.54 -3.09 -14.84
C VAL A 33 -13.21 -3.82 -14.85
N ALA A 34 -12.35 -3.55 -13.86
CA ALA A 34 -11.17 -4.35 -13.58
C ALA A 34 -11.55 -5.54 -12.69
N ASN A 35 -10.99 -6.72 -13.01
CA ASN A 35 -11.16 -7.92 -12.21
C ASN A 35 -9.83 -8.66 -12.13
N GLY A 36 -9.43 -9.00 -10.90
CA GLY A 36 -8.20 -9.75 -10.65
C GLY A 36 -7.54 -9.32 -9.34
N THR A 37 -6.29 -9.71 -9.19
CA THR A 37 -5.52 -9.51 -7.97
C THR A 37 -4.34 -8.58 -8.24
N ILE A 38 -4.10 -7.65 -7.32
CA ILE A 38 -2.93 -6.77 -7.29
C ILE A 38 -2.15 -7.14 -6.04
N SER A 39 -0.85 -7.42 -6.18
CA SER A 39 0.06 -7.62 -5.04
C SER A 39 0.97 -6.41 -4.90
N ILE A 40 1.10 -5.93 -3.68
CA ILE A 40 1.93 -4.78 -3.32
C ILE A 40 2.92 -5.23 -2.24
N ASP A 41 4.19 -5.01 -2.48
CA ASP A 41 5.27 -5.11 -1.51
C ASP A 41 5.31 -3.79 -0.74
N LEU A 42 5.18 -3.85 0.59
CA LEU A 42 5.22 -2.68 1.47
C LEU A 42 6.66 -2.42 1.92
N LEU A 43 7.07 -1.17 1.89
CA LEU A 43 8.45 -0.75 2.14
C LEU A 43 8.61 -0.28 3.60
N GLU A 44 8.61 -1.21 4.54
CA GLU A 44 8.72 -0.96 5.98
C GLU A 44 9.99 -0.18 6.34
N ASP A 45 11.13 -0.48 5.72
CA ASP A 45 12.39 0.25 5.94
C ASP A 45 12.35 1.70 5.45
N VAL A 46 11.37 2.06 4.62
CA VAL A 46 11.23 3.39 4.01
C VAL A 46 10.21 4.24 4.75
N ALA A 47 9.07 3.65 5.09
CA ALA A 47 7.95 4.35 5.72
C ALA A 47 7.30 3.48 6.82
N PRO A 48 8.02 3.18 7.92
CA PRO A 48 7.60 2.25 8.95
C PRO A 48 6.23 2.59 9.56
N GLU A 49 5.97 3.86 9.91
CA GLU A 49 4.69 4.25 10.54
C GLU A 49 3.51 4.09 9.56
N HIS A 50 3.73 4.41 8.29
CA HIS A 50 2.68 4.26 7.26
C HIS A 50 2.41 2.80 6.93
N VAL A 51 3.45 1.97 6.84
CA VAL A 51 3.31 0.53 6.58
C VAL A 51 2.58 -0.15 7.73
N GLU A 52 2.95 0.17 8.99
CA GLU A 52 2.25 -0.34 10.17
C GLU A 52 0.75 0.00 10.12
N GLN A 53 0.39 1.26 9.81
CA GLN A 53 -1.01 1.69 9.75
C GLN A 53 -1.77 1.02 8.60
N ILE A 54 -1.20 0.92 7.40
CA ILE A 54 -1.81 0.21 6.26
C ILE A 54 -2.05 -1.26 6.61
N THR A 55 -1.07 -1.92 7.21
CA THR A 55 -1.15 -3.34 7.60
C THR A 55 -2.21 -3.56 8.67
N ALA A 56 -2.28 -2.71 9.68
CA ALA A 56 -3.32 -2.75 10.71
C ALA A 56 -4.71 -2.60 10.10
N LEU A 57 -4.93 -1.57 9.27
CA LEU A 57 -6.21 -1.31 8.62
C LEU A 57 -6.61 -2.45 7.66
N ALA A 58 -5.66 -3.04 6.93
CA ALA A 58 -5.92 -4.19 6.06
C ALA A 58 -6.32 -5.43 6.88
N SER A 59 -5.63 -5.69 8.00
CA SER A 59 -5.92 -6.81 8.89
C SER A 59 -7.30 -6.71 9.53
N GLU A 60 -7.76 -5.49 9.83
CA GLU A 60 -9.10 -5.21 10.38
C GLU A 60 -10.21 -5.25 9.32
N GLY A 61 -9.86 -5.41 8.02
CA GLY A 61 -10.81 -5.38 6.91
C GLY A 61 -11.36 -3.98 6.61
N PHE A 62 -10.67 -2.93 7.06
CA PHE A 62 -11.07 -1.54 6.82
C PHE A 62 -11.19 -1.24 5.32
N TYR A 63 -10.31 -1.79 4.50
CA TYR A 63 -10.27 -1.60 3.05
C TYR A 63 -11.25 -2.46 2.26
N ASP A 64 -11.92 -3.44 2.88
CA ASP A 64 -12.88 -4.31 2.20
C ASP A 64 -14.08 -3.51 1.70
N GLY A 65 -14.38 -3.61 0.41
CA GLY A 65 -15.46 -2.89 -0.25
C GLY A 65 -15.15 -1.41 -0.57
N VAL A 66 -13.90 -0.95 -0.38
CA VAL A 66 -13.51 0.44 -0.67
C VAL A 66 -13.26 0.63 -2.16
N TYR A 67 -13.78 1.71 -2.71
CA TYR A 67 -13.69 2.06 -4.12
C TYR A 67 -12.41 2.78 -4.51
N PHE A 68 -11.96 2.57 -5.76
CA PHE A 68 -11.05 3.48 -6.45
C PHE A 68 -11.83 4.72 -6.90
N HIS A 69 -11.93 5.69 -6.03
CA HIS A 69 -12.84 6.83 -6.18
C HIS A 69 -12.30 7.96 -7.07
N ARG A 70 -10.97 8.02 -7.23
CA ARG A 70 -10.28 9.03 -8.04
C ARG A 70 -9.21 8.36 -8.92
N VAL A 71 -9.43 8.38 -10.23
CA VAL A 71 -8.55 7.70 -11.18
C VAL A 71 -8.27 8.64 -12.35
N ILE A 72 -7.02 9.08 -12.50
CA ILE A 72 -6.57 9.96 -13.58
C ILE A 72 -5.72 9.13 -14.55
N ASP A 73 -6.19 9.02 -15.77
CA ASP A 73 -5.51 8.26 -16.82
C ASP A 73 -4.09 8.78 -17.06
N GLY A 74 -3.11 7.87 -17.16
CA GLY A 74 -1.70 8.22 -17.31
C GLY A 74 -1.06 8.82 -16.06
N PHE A 75 -1.76 8.90 -14.92
CA PHE A 75 -1.22 9.43 -13.68
C PHE A 75 -1.33 8.43 -12.52
N MET A 76 -2.51 8.29 -11.89
CA MET A 76 -2.65 7.40 -10.73
C MET A 76 -4.09 6.92 -10.49
N ALA A 77 -4.24 5.82 -9.75
CA ALA A 77 -5.49 5.33 -9.18
C ALA A 77 -5.48 5.48 -7.66
N GLN A 78 -6.35 6.33 -7.10
CA GLN A 78 -6.46 6.60 -5.66
C GLN A 78 -7.65 5.88 -5.04
N THR A 79 -7.41 5.32 -3.85
CA THR A 79 -8.36 4.53 -3.05
C THR A 79 -8.13 4.76 -1.56
N GLY A 80 -8.71 3.92 -0.69
CA GLY A 80 -8.42 3.90 0.74
C GLY A 80 -9.29 4.83 1.60
N ASP A 81 -10.30 5.49 1.03
CA ASP A 81 -11.31 6.24 1.80
C ASP A 81 -12.41 5.28 2.30
N GLY A 82 -12.17 4.64 3.45
CA GLY A 82 -13.10 3.70 4.06
C GLY A 82 -14.31 4.35 4.73
N GLU A 83 -14.34 5.68 4.89
CA GLU A 83 -15.47 6.41 5.45
C GLU A 83 -16.53 6.72 4.38
N PHE A 84 -16.11 7.31 3.24
CA PHE A 84 -17.06 7.80 2.23
C PHE A 84 -17.02 7.04 0.91
N ALA A 85 -15.91 6.41 0.55
CA ALA A 85 -15.79 5.67 -0.71
C ALA A 85 -15.94 4.15 -0.50
N LYS A 86 -16.94 3.73 0.27
CA LYS A 86 -17.23 2.32 0.55
C LYS A 86 -18.52 1.90 -0.12
N ALA A 87 -18.57 0.64 -0.61
CA ALA A 87 -19.74 0.09 -1.32
C ALA A 87 -20.98 0.04 -0.43
N GLU A 88 -20.78 -0.30 0.85
CA GLU A 88 -21.85 -0.30 1.84
C GLU A 88 -21.72 0.91 2.77
N GLY A 89 -22.76 1.72 2.87
CA GLY A 89 -22.82 2.86 3.78
C GLY A 89 -22.05 4.10 3.35
N GLY A 90 -21.31 4.05 2.24
CA GLY A 90 -20.51 5.18 1.75
C GLY A 90 -21.33 6.32 1.15
N ASN A 91 -20.68 7.45 0.91
CA ASN A 91 -21.23 8.61 0.23
C ASN A 91 -20.24 9.15 -0.81
N LEU A 92 -20.30 8.63 -2.02
CA LEU A 92 -19.36 8.95 -3.11
C LEU A 92 -19.27 10.45 -3.45
N ARG A 93 -20.23 11.29 -3.03
CA ARG A 93 -20.11 12.76 -3.19
C ARG A 93 -19.04 13.35 -2.28
N ARG A 94 -18.68 12.65 -1.22
CA ARG A 94 -17.65 13.02 -0.25
C ARG A 94 -16.37 12.18 -0.40
N ALA A 95 -16.34 11.26 -1.36
CA ALA A 95 -15.19 10.40 -1.58
C ALA A 95 -13.90 11.21 -1.75
N GLY A 96 -12.85 10.77 -1.07
CA GLY A 96 -11.56 11.44 -0.99
C GLY A 96 -11.43 12.41 0.19
N MET A 97 -12.50 12.62 0.98
CA MET A 97 -12.50 13.50 2.16
C MET A 97 -12.41 12.72 3.48
N GLY A 98 -12.61 11.41 3.45
CA GLY A 98 -12.61 10.56 4.63
C GLY A 98 -11.26 9.93 4.92
N GLY A 99 -11.22 9.21 6.04
CA GLY A 99 -10.06 8.46 6.51
C GLY A 99 -10.47 7.32 7.43
N SER A 100 -9.56 6.87 8.25
CA SER A 100 -9.81 5.98 9.37
C SER A 100 -9.91 6.76 10.69
N GLU A 101 -10.29 6.08 11.76
CA GLU A 101 -10.26 6.65 13.12
C GLU A 101 -8.85 6.70 13.72
N MET A 102 -7.85 6.12 13.04
CA MET A 102 -6.44 6.18 13.45
C MET A 102 -5.89 7.60 13.27
N PRO A 103 -4.83 7.96 14.01
CA PRO A 103 -4.20 9.27 13.88
C PRO A 103 -3.66 9.54 12.48
N ASP A 104 -3.61 10.81 12.08
CA ASP A 104 -2.84 11.23 10.92
C ASP A 104 -1.34 11.00 11.16
N LEU A 105 -0.63 10.64 10.10
CA LEU A 105 0.79 10.29 10.13
C LEU A 105 1.68 11.45 9.71
N ASN A 106 2.85 11.55 10.33
CA ASN A 106 3.90 12.43 9.88
C ASN A 106 4.47 11.92 8.54
N ALA A 107 4.92 12.84 7.69
CA ALA A 107 5.52 12.47 6.42
C ALA A 107 6.82 11.68 6.61
N GLU A 108 6.97 10.58 5.87
CA GLU A 108 8.18 9.76 5.77
C GLU A 108 8.69 9.82 4.33
N PHE A 109 9.25 10.99 3.95
CA PHE A 109 9.74 11.21 2.59
C PHE A 109 11.04 10.45 2.33
N SER A 110 11.19 9.96 1.10
CA SER A 110 12.36 9.22 0.64
C SER A 110 12.83 9.72 -0.73
N ASP A 111 14.00 9.24 -1.15
CA ASP A 111 14.57 9.53 -2.48
C ASP A 111 14.06 8.56 -3.56
N ILE A 112 13.10 7.67 -3.24
CA ILE A 112 12.50 6.75 -4.22
C ILE A 112 11.68 7.56 -5.22
N PRO A 113 11.98 7.47 -6.53
CA PRO A 113 11.26 8.22 -7.54
C PRO A 113 9.85 7.65 -7.75
N TYR A 114 8.89 8.53 -8.00
CA TYR A 114 7.53 8.15 -8.37
C TYR A 114 7.49 7.67 -9.82
N GLU A 115 7.64 6.38 -10.00
CA GLU A 115 7.57 5.66 -11.27
C GLU A 115 6.32 4.78 -11.32
N ARG A 116 6.06 4.18 -12.49
CA ARG A 116 4.97 3.21 -12.67
C ARG A 116 5.01 2.10 -11.62
N GLY A 117 3.87 1.83 -10.97
CA GLY A 117 3.70 0.80 -9.96
C GLY A 117 4.10 1.22 -8.55
N ILE A 118 4.68 2.40 -8.35
CA ILE A 118 4.93 2.94 -7.00
C ILE A 118 3.60 3.27 -6.33
N VAL A 119 3.53 2.98 -5.03
CA VAL A 119 2.39 3.26 -4.17
C VAL A 119 2.76 4.37 -3.21
N GLY A 120 1.97 5.44 -3.19
CA GLY A 120 2.18 6.59 -2.32
C GLY A 120 0.97 6.91 -1.47
N MET A 121 1.19 7.54 -0.31
CA MET A 121 0.11 7.98 0.57
C MET A 121 -0.54 9.27 0.06
N ALA A 122 -1.85 9.28 -0.04
CA ALA A 122 -2.60 10.50 -0.26
C ALA A 122 -2.69 11.33 1.03
N ARG A 123 -2.71 12.65 0.89
CA ARG A 123 -2.76 13.60 2.00
C ARG A 123 -3.47 14.90 1.60
N SER A 124 -3.79 15.72 2.59
CA SER A 124 -4.26 17.09 2.38
C SER A 124 -3.09 18.03 2.02
N GLN A 125 -3.26 19.33 2.13
CA GLN A 125 -2.18 20.30 1.94
C GLN A 125 -1.08 20.17 3.02
N ASN A 126 -1.44 19.77 4.24
CA ASN A 126 -0.48 19.48 5.30
C ASN A 126 0.27 18.18 4.97
N PRO A 127 1.60 18.18 4.87
CA PRO A 127 2.37 16.97 4.62
C PRO A 127 2.18 15.89 5.70
N ASN A 128 1.86 16.28 6.93
CA ASN A 128 1.61 15.42 8.08
C ASN A 128 0.10 15.15 8.25
N SER A 129 -0.59 14.74 7.20
CA SER A 129 -2.02 14.44 7.20
C SER A 129 -2.39 13.21 6.37
N ALA A 130 -1.42 12.35 6.11
CA ALA A 130 -1.70 11.04 5.55
C ALA A 130 -2.43 10.18 6.61
N ASN A 131 -3.38 9.36 6.17
CA ASN A 131 -4.16 8.53 7.09
C ASN A 131 -4.36 7.12 6.51
N SER A 132 -5.40 6.88 5.71
CA SER A 132 -5.71 5.58 5.13
C SER A 132 -5.67 5.56 3.60
N GLN A 133 -5.75 6.73 2.96
CA GLN A 133 -5.83 6.80 1.51
C GLN A 133 -4.45 6.67 0.86
N PHE A 134 -4.39 5.88 -0.21
CA PHE A 134 -3.18 5.68 -1.00
C PHE A 134 -3.49 5.68 -2.50
N PHE A 135 -2.46 5.81 -3.32
CA PHE A 135 -2.59 5.78 -4.76
C PHE A 135 -1.51 4.93 -5.41
N ILE A 136 -1.83 4.32 -6.55
CA ILE A 136 -0.95 3.49 -7.36
C ILE A 136 -0.64 4.26 -8.65
N MET A 137 0.63 4.41 -9.00
CA MET A 137 1.07 5.14 -10.18
C MET A 137 0.85 4.35 -11.47
N PHE A 138 0.26 4.98 -12.48
CA PHE A 138 0.21 4.43 -13.85
C PHE A 138 1.50 4.72 -14.62
N ASP A 139 2.14 5.85 -14.37
CA ASP A 139 3.32 6.32 -15.06
C ASP A 139 4.20 7.16 -14.13
N GLU A 140 5.36 7.63 -14.60
CA GLU A 140 6.25 8.47 -13.80
C GLU A 140 5.64 9.85 -13.49
N ALA A 141 5.93 10.37 -12.31
CA ALA A 141 5.50 11.70 -11.87
C ALA A 141 6.56 12.36 -10.97
N GLN A 142 7.63 12.83 -11.56
CA GLN A 142 8.79 13.40 -10.85
C GLN A 142 8.43 14.56 -9.90
N PHE A 143 7.34 15.28 -10.16
CA PHE A 143 6.85 16.37 -9.30
C PHE A 143 6.32 15.90 -7.93
N LEU A 144 6.12 14.58 -7.75
CA LEU A 144 5.76 13.98 -6.45
C LEU A 144 6.97 13.62 -5.58
N ASN A 145 8.17 13.54 -6.19
CA ASN A 145 9.39 13.12 -5.50
C ASN A 145 9.68 14.02 -4.31
N GLY A 146 9.92 13.43 -3.14
CA GLY A 146 10.14 14.15 -1.89
C GLY A 146 8.95 14.97 -1.38
N GLN A 147 7.75 14.82 -1.96
CA GLN A 147 6.54 15.54 -1.60
C GLN A 147 5.45 14.63 -1.01
N TYR A 148 5.53 13.33 -1.30
CA TYR A 148 4.60 12.30 -0.82
C TYR A 148 5.38 11.11 -0.30
N THR A 149 4.85 10.46 0.75
CA THR A 149 5.46 9.25 1.33
C THR A 149 5.25 8.06 0.40
N VAL A 150 6.33 7.42 -0.02
CA VAL A 150 6.28 6.13 -0.74
C VAL A 150 6.14 5.02 0.29
N VAL A 151 5.13 4.17 0.11
CA VAL A 151 4.82 3.08 1.06
C VAL A 151 4.96 1.69 0.46
N GLY A 152 5.06 1.59 -0.88
CA GLY A 152 5.12 0.28 -1.50
C GLY A 152 5.33 0.31 -3.00
N ARG A 153 5.35 -0.89 -3.55
CA ARG A 153 5.48 -1.14 -4.99
C ARG A 153 4.60 -2.31 -5.40
N VAL A 154 3.89 -2.17 -6.52
CA VAL A 154 3.16 -3.29 -7.13
C VAL A 154 4.17 -4.31 -7.68
N THR A 155 4.07 -5.54 -7.21
CA THR A 155 4.90 -6.67 -7.64
C THR A 155 4.21 -7.55 -8.69
N SER A 156 2.87 -7.57 -8.68
CA SER A 156 2.06 -8.23 -9.71
C SER A 156 0.69 -7.57 -9.86
N GLY A 157 0.06 -7.73 -11.03
CA GLY A 157 -1.30 -7.21 -11.28
C GLY A 157 -1.34 -5.79 -11.81
N MET A 158 -0.23 -5.21 -12.33
CA MET A 158 -0.26 -3.88 -12.97
C MET A 158 -1.21 -3.83 -14.17
N GLU A 159 -1.43 -4.95 -14.88
CA GLU A 159 -2.42 -5.07 -15.96
C GLU A 159 -3.87 -4.98 -15.43
N ILE A 160 -4.11 -5.25 -14.14
CA ILE A 160 -5.39 -5.04 -13.48
C ILE A 160 -5.53 -3.56 -13.11
N VAL A 161 -4.46 -2.94 -12.55
CA VAL A 161 -4.41 -1.50 -12.27
C VAL A 161 -4.74 -0.69 -13.53
N ASP A 162 -4.17 -1.05 -14.68
CA ASP A 162 -4.41 -0.38 -15.97
C ASP A 162 -5.88 -0.39 -16.40
N LYS A 163 -6.63 -1.43 -16.02
CA LYS A 163 -8.05 -1.61 -16.36
C LYS A 163 -9.01 -0.89 -15.41
N ILE A 164 -8.53 -0.40 -14.25
CA ILE A 164 -9.35 0.33 -13.31
C ILE A 164 -10.05 1.48 -14.03
N LYS A 165 -11.36 1.59 -13.81
CA LYS A 165 -12.23 2.57 -14.43
C LYS A 165 -11.72 3.98 -14.21
N LYS A 166 -11.42 4.67 -15.30
CA LYS A 166 -10.92 6.04 -15.25
C LYS A 166 -12.03 7.02 -14.86
N GLY A 167 -11.68 8.00 -14.05
CA GLY A 167 -12.55 9.11 -13.71
C GLY A 167 -12.70 10.12 -14.86
N ARG A 168 -13.58 11.09 -14.65
CA ARG A 168 -13.84 12.15 -15.65
C ARG A 168 -13.35 13.51 -15.16
N GLY A 169 -13.01 14.37 -16.11
CA GLY A 169 -12.50 15.71 -15.82
C GLY A 169 -11.11 15.72 -15.20
N GLN A 170 -10.60 16.91 -14.91
CA GLN A 170 -9.23 17.10 -14.44
C GLN A 170 -8.97 16.55 -13.03
N ASN A 171 -10.00 16.43 -12.21
CA ASN A 171 -9.87 15.88 -10.85
C ASN A 171 -9.92 14.36 -10.80
N GLY A 172 -10.31 13.68 -11.90
CA GLY A 172 -10.32 12.23 -12.00
C GLY A 172 -11.39 11.51 -11.15
N ALA A 173 -12.43 12.21 -10.70
CA ALA A 173 -13.51 11.59 -9.93
C ALA A 173 -14.24 10.53 -10.78
N VAL A 174 -14.35 9.32 -10.25
CA VAL A 174 -15.03 8.22 -10.95
C VAL A 174 -16.54 8.38 -10.80
N THR A 175 -17.25 8.38 -11.94
CA THR A 175 -18.71 8.52 -11.97
C THR A 175 -19.41 7.18 -12.17
N GLY A 176 -20.61 7.03 -11.62
CA GLY A 176 -21.32 5.75 -11.57
C GLY A 176 -20.69 4.83 -10.54
N GLU A 177 -20.66 3.53 -10.80
CA GLU A 177 -20.03 2.54 -9.91
C GLU A 177 -18.53 2.41 -10.22
N PRO A 178 -17.65 2.77 -9.28
CA PRO A 178 -16.22 2.57 -9.44
C PRO A 178 -15.83 1.10 -9.25
N ASP A 179 -14.61 0.72 -9.66
CA ASP A 179 -14.02 -0.56 -9.23
C ASP A 179 -13.75 -0.53 -7.73
N GLN A 180 -13.88 -1.68 -7.08
CA GLN A 180 -13.71 -1.80 -5.63
C GLN A 180 -12.61 -2.80 -5.26
N MET A 181 -11.99 -2.56 -4.14
CA MET A 181 -11.21 -3.55 -3.41
C MET A 181 -12.19 -4.45 -2.66
N VAL A 182 -12.49 -5.64 -3.20
CA VAL A 182 -13.43 -6.59 -2.57
C VAL A 182 -12.87 -7.10 -1.26
N LYS A 183 -11.58 -7.42 -1.29
CA LYS A 183 -10.83 -7.92 -0.14
C LYS A 183 -9.40 -7.41 -0.20
N VAL A 184 -8.89 -7.02 0.96
CA VAL A 184 -7.46 -6.74 1.15
C VAL A 184 -6.91 -7.66 2.21
N THR A 185 -5.82 -8.36 1.90
CA THR A 185 -5.20 -9.35 2.79
C THR A 185 -3.73 -9.02 2.97
N VAL A 186 -3.26 -9.04 4.21
CA VAL A 186 -1.84 -8.92 4.53
C VAL A 186 -1.14 -10.23 4.16
N THR A 187 0.05 -10.12 3.55
CA THR A 187 0.91 -11.27 3.19
C THR A 187 2.24 -11.11 3.89
N GLU A 188 2.67 -12.18 4.56
CA GLU A 188 3.99 -12.31 5.19
C GLU A 188 5.03 -12.85 4.18
#